data_f66f1b149061b52d1565e88138fc1d86
#
_entry.id   f66f1b149061b52d1565e88138fc1d86
#
_cell.length_a   1.000
_cell.length_b   1.000
_cell.length_c   1.000
_cell.angle_alpha   90.00
_cell.angle_beta   90.00
_cell.angle_gamma   90.00
#
_symmetry.space_group_name_H-M   'P 1'
#
loop_
_entity.id
_entity.type
_entity.pdbx_description
1 polymer ?
#
loop_
_entity_poly.entity_id
_entity_poly.type
_entity_poly.pdbx_seq_one_letter_code
_entity_poly.pdbx_strand_id
1 'polypeptide(L)'
;DAYWKESESFVALWRGTCVGVIVVKPMVGGEAEIMNLAVDPIFRGRGIARRLLRHVSTQWTVAKEIHRLIIRTGTSSVVPLLLYQQEGFDLVSLERDYFTRHYAEPIWENGVQCRHQLVLEKCNYSPMAWT
;
A
#
# COMPACT_ATOMS: atom_id res chain seq x y z
N ASP A 1 -15.96 -12.13 7.73
CA ASP A 1 -15.10 -12.16 6.56
C ASP A 1 -13.64 -12.38 6.96
N ALA A 2 -13.01 -13.38 6.35
CA ALA A 2 -11.62 -13.75 6.68
C ALA A 2 -10.64 -12.59 6.48
N TYR A 3 -10.85 -11.77 5.45
CA TYR A 3 -10.02 -10.60 5.17
C TYR A 3 -9.94 -9.66 6.39
N TRP A 4 -11.09 -9.29 6.93
CA TRP A 4 -11.12 -8.35 8.06
C TRP A 4 -10.64 -8.96 9.36
N LYS A 5 -10.85 -10.26 9.55
CA LYS A 5 -10.40 -10.94 10.77
C LYS A 5 -8.89 -11.06 10.86
N GLU A 6 -8.21 -11.18 9.72
CA GLU A 6 -6.76 -11.36 9.65
C GLU A 6 -6.00 -10.04 9.50
N SER A 7 -6.69 -8.96 9.15
CA SER A 7 -6.07 -7.67 8.87
C SER A 7 -5.96 -6.81 10.11
N GLU A 8 -4.97 -5.91 10.11
CA GLU A 8 -4.83 -4.85 11.11
C GLU A 8 -4.98 -3.51 10.43
N SER A 9 -5.55 -2.54 11.14
CA SER A 9 -5.78 -1.20 10.63
C SER A 9 -5.17 -0.15 11.54
N PHE A 10 -4.61 0.90 10.92
CA PHE A 10 -4.11 2.07 11.63
C PHE A 10 -4.82 3.29 11.05
N VAL A 11 -5.16 4.24 11.92
CA VAL A 11 -5.89 5.43 11.51
C VAL A 11 -5.12 6.69 11.88
N ALA A 12 -5.30 7.72 11.05
CA ALA A 12 -4.85 9.07 11.36
C ALA A 12 -6.06 9.86 11.87
N LEU A 13 -5.90 10.53 13.01
CA LEU A 13 -6.96 11.32 13.62
C LEU A 13 -6.62 12.81 13.56
N TRP A 14 -7.62 13.61 13.24
CA TRP A 14 -7.56 15.06 13.36
C TRP A 14 -8.70 15.49 14.27
N ARG A 15 -8.35 16.03 15.46
CA ARG A 15 -9.34 16.46 16.47
C ARG A 15 -10.38 15.39 16.75
N GLY A 16 -9.96 14.14 16.86
CA GLY A 16 -10.82 13.00 17.14
C GLY A 16 -11.56 12.41 15.95
N THR A 17 -11.41 12.99 14.76
CA THR A 17 -12.06 12.48 13.54
C THR A 17 -11.06 11.70 12.69
N CYS A 18 -11.46 10.53 12.19
CA CYS A 18 -10.62 9.73 11.31
C CYS A 18 -10.49 10.42 9.95
N VAL A 19 -9.26 10.75 9.55
CA VAL A 19 -8.96 11.42 8.29
C VAL A 19 -8.13 10.56 7.34
N GLY A 20 -7.67 9.41 7.80
CA GLY A 20 -6.93 8.47 6.97
C GLY A 20 -6.86 7.10 7.59
N VAL A 21 -6.66 6.08 6.77
CA VAL A 21 -6.59 4.69 7.21
C VAL A 21 -5.61 3.92 6.33
N ILE A 22 -4.89 2.99 6.96
CA ILE A 22 -4.11 1.97 6.27
C ILE A 22 -4.49 0.61 6.82
N VAL A 23 -4.74 -0.34 5.93
CA VAL A 23 -5.09 -1.71 6.29
C VAL A 23 -4.01 -2.64 5.79
N VAL A 24 -3.47 -3.47 6.67
CA VAL A 24 -2.40 -4.41 6.36
C VAL A 24 -2.82 -5.83 6.73
N LYS A 25 -2.40 -6.78 5.93
CA LYS A 25 -2.72 -8.19 6.14
C LYS A 25 -1.42 -8.99 6.21
N PRO A 26 -1.12 -9.60 7.37
CA PRO A 26 0.00 -10.54 7.46
C PRO A 26 -0.26 -11.75 6.55
N MET A 27 0.82 -12.23 5.94
CA MET A 27 0.79 -13.40 5.08
C MET A 27 1.81 -14.44 5.59
N VAL A 28 1.78 -15.62 5.01
CA VAL A 28 2.69 -16.69 5.39
C VAL A 28 4.13 -16.33 5.00
N GLY A 29 5.11 -16.73 5.83
CA GLY A 29 6.52 -16.59 5.48
C GLY A 29 7.13 -15.22 5.74
N GLY A 30 6.59 -14.46 6.67
CA GLY A 30 7.14 -13.15 7.02
C GLY A 30 6.83 -12.07 5.99
N GLU A 31 5.78 -12.25 5.22
CA GLU A 31 5.30 -11.28 4.25
C GLU A 31 4.01 -10.62 4.73
N ALA A 32 3.70 -9.45 4.21
CA ALA A 32 2.44 -8.78 4.45
C ALA A 32 2.07 -7.93 3.24
N GLU A 33 0.78 -7.65 3.12
CA GLU A 33 0.27 -6.82 2.03
C GLU A 33 -0.51 -5.64 2.59
N ILE A 34 -0.27 -4.46 2.03
CA ILE A 34 -1.10 -3.28 2.29
C ILE A 34 -2.34 -3.42 1.42
N MET A 35 -3.49 -3.61 2.06
CA MET A 35 -4.76 -3.88 1.37
C MET A 35 -5.49 -2.59 1.02
N ASN A 36 -5.28 -1.53 1.80
CA ASN A 36 -5.93 -0.24 1.57
C ASN A 36 -5.11 0.87 2.21
N LEU A 37 -5.05 1.99 1.53
CA LEU A 37 -4.47 3.24 2.04
C LEU A 37 -5.32 4.37 1.49
N ALA A 38 -6.03 5.05 2.37
CA ALA A 38 -6.98 6.09 1.98
C ALA A 38 -6.89 7.29 2.91
N VAL A 39 -7.04 8.48 2.34
CA VAL A 39 -7.06 9.75 3.08
C VAL A 39 -8.28 10.54 2.62
N ASP A 40 -8.98 11.15 3.58
CA ASP A 40 -10.10 12.03 3.30
C ASP A 40 -9.65 13.10 2.28
N PRO A 41 -10.41 13.30 1.20
CA PRO A 41 -10.01 14.25 0.14
C PRO A 41 -9.70 15.66 0.65
N ILE A 42 -10.38 16.13 1.69
CA ILE A 42 -10.16 17.46 2.28
C ILE A 42 -8.77 17.54 2.92
N PHE A 43 -8.22 16.41 3.38
CA PHE A 43 -6.94 16.34 4.08
C PHE A 43 -5.79 15.88 3.20
N ARG A 44 -5.99 15.71 1.91
CA ARG A 44 -4.93 15.33 0.97
C ARG A 44 -3.86 16.42 0.85
N GLY A 45 -2.65 16.00 0.50
CA GLY A 45 -1.52 16.92 0.33
C GLY A 45 -0.88 17.36 1.64
N ARG A 46 -1.21 16.72 2.76
CA ARG A 46 -0.69 17.06 4.09
C ARG A 46 0.25 16.01 4.67
N GLY A 47 0.62 15.02 3.86
CA GLY A 47 1.55 13.98 4.29
C GLY A 47 0.93 12.86 5.14
N ILE A 48 -0.40 12.75 5.22
CA ILE A 48 -1.07 11.75 6.05
C ILE A 48 -0.83 10.34 5.51
N ALA A 49 -0.99 10.13 4.20
CA ALA A 49 -0.74 8.83 3.58
C ALA A 49 0.72 8.40 3.80
N ARG A 50 1.65 9.33 3.65
CA ARG A 50 3.09 9.08 3.88
C ARG A 50 3.37 8.67 5.32
N ARG A 51 2.75 9.31 6.29
CA ARG A 51 2.91 8.96 7.71
C ARG A 51 2.36 7.59 8.03
N LEU A 52 1.18 7.26 7.50
CA LEU A 52 0.58 5.94 7.68
C LEU A 52 1.47 4.86 7.06
N LEU A 53 1.94 5.10 5.85
CA LEU A 53 2.81 4.18 5.14
C LEU A 53 4.13 3.96 5.89
N ARG A 54 4.76 5.03 6.38
CA ARG A 54 5.98 4.92 7.17
C ARG A 54 5.78 4.17 8.47
N HIS A 55 4.69 4.41 9.17
CA HIS A 55 4.40 3.70 10.41
C HIS A 55 4.38 2.19 10.17
N VAL A 56 3.68 1.76 9.13
CA VAL A 56 3.60 0.34 8.78
C VAL A 56 4.96 -0.19 8.33
N SER A 57 5.64 0.50 7.42
CA SER A 57 6.86 -0.02 6.80
C SER A 57 8.09 0.02 7.72
N THR A 58 8.08 0.83 8.79
CA THR A 58 9.24 0.97 9.67
C THR A 58 9.00 0.45 11.09
N GLN A 59 7.76 0.49 11.58
CA GLN A 59 7.44 0.09 12.97
C GLN A 59 6.65 -1.21 13.04
N TRP A 60 5.55 -1.29 12.31
CA TRP A 60 4.72 -2.49 12.33
C TRP A 60 5.46 -3.71 11.79
N THR A 61 6.19 -3.55 10.67
CA THR A 61 6.95 -4.65 10.08
C THR A 61 8.03 -5.17 11.01
N VAL A 62 8.68 -4.29 11.76
CA VAL A 62 9.69 -4.70 12.74
C VAL A 62 9.04 -5.47 13.89
N ALA A 63 7.97 -4.95 14.45
CA ALA A 63 7.28 -5.58 15.58
C ALA A 63 6.69 -6.95 15.21
N LYS A 64 6.26 -7.14 13.98
CA LYS A 64 5.66 -8.39 13.48
C LYS A 64 6.65 -9.30 12.76
N GLU A 65 7.93 -8.91 12.69
CA GLU A 65 8.97 -9.67 12.00
C GLU A 65 8.63 -9.89 10.51
N ILE A 66 8.05 -8.86 9.88
CA ILE A 66 7.75 -8.84 8.45
C ILE A 66 8.99 -8.37 7.70
N HIS A 67 9.47 -9.17 6.76
CA HIS A 67 10.63 -8.80 5.97
C HIS A 67 10.29 -8.35 4.56
N ARG A 68 9.07 -8.60 4.09
CA ARG A 68 8.62 -8.20 2.76
C ARG A 68 7.21 -7.63 2.82
N LEU A 69 7.08 -6.36 2.48
CA LEU A 69 5.79 -5.64 2.46
C LEU A 69 5.42 -5.36 1.01
N ILE A 70 4.22 -5.75 0.63
CA ILE A 70 3.73 -5.66 -0.75
C ILE A 70 2.61 -4.63 -0.82
N ILE A 71 2.58 -3.85 -1.89
CA ILE A 71 1.45 -2.96 -2.21
C ILE A 71 1.16 -3.03 -3.70
N ARG A 72 -0.14 -2.97 -4.05
CA ARG A 72 -0.59 -3.02 -5.43
C ARG A 72 -1.30 -1.72 -5.80
N THR A 73 -1.11 -1.27 -7.04
CA THR A 73 -1.76 -0.06 -7.55
C THR A 73 -1.99 -0.17 -9.05
N GLY A 74 -2.92 0.62 -9.58
CA GLY A 74 -3.16 0.68 -11.02
C GLY A 74 -2.09 1.50 -11.74
N THR A 75 -1.86 1.19 -13.00
CA THR A 75 -0.84 1.88 -13.81
C THR A 75 -1.16 3.34 -14.09
N SER A 76 -2.43 3.74 -13.97
CA SER A 76 -2.84 5.14 -14.13
C SER A 76 -2.89 5.93 -12.82
N SER A 77 -2.57 5.30 -11.69
CA SER A 77 -2.56 5.93 -10.36
C SER A 77 -1.21 6.59 -10.09
N VAL A 78 -0.99 7.77 -10.69
CA VAL A 78 0.32 8.44 -10.70
C VAL A 78 0.80 8.86 -9.32
N VAL A 79 -0.06 9.51 -8.53
CA VAL A 79 0.34 10.02 -7.21
C VAL A 79 0.67 8.89 -6.24
N PRO A 80 -0.15 7.85 -6.07
CA PRO A 80 0.21 6.71 -5.25
C PRO A 80 1.49 6.01 -5.70
N LEU A 81 1.67 5.81 -7.00
CA LEU A 81 2.86 5.16 -7.54
C LEU A 81 4.14 5.93 -7.18
N LEU A 82 4.10 7.25 -7.29
CA LEU A 82 5.24 8.09 -6.93
C LEU A 82 5.51 8.02 -5.42
N LEU A 83 4.47 8.13 -4.61
CA LEU A 83 4.58 8.06 -3.14
C LEU A 83 5.25 6.75 -2.69
N TYR A 84 4.81 5.62 -3.23
CA TYR A 84 5.36 4.33 -2.82
C TYR A 84 6.84 4.23 -3.15
N GLN A 85 7.26 4.69 -4.33
CA GLN A 85 8.67 4.69 -4.70
C GLN A 85 9.49 5.64 -3.85
N GLN A 86 8.95 6.82 -3.52
CA GLN A 86 9.62 7.76 -2.62
C GLN A 86 9.82 7.15 -1.22
N GLU A 87 8.92 6.30 -0.79
CA GLU A 87 9.01 5.63 0.52
C GLU A 87 9.78 4.31 0.47
N GLY A 88 10.47 4.04 -0.61
CA GLY A 88 11.40 2.91 -0.72
C GLY A 88 10.82 1.62 -1.27
N PHE A 89 9.63 1.67 -1.85
CA PHE A 89 9.06 0.51 -2.53
C PHE A 89 9.61 0.42 -3.95
N ASP A 90 9.96 -0.78 -4.36
CA ASP A 90 10.44 -1.09 -5.70
C ASP A 90 9.36 -1.75 -6.52
N LEU A 91 9.25 -1.35 -7.79
CA LEU A 91 8.35 -2.00 -8.73
C LEU A 91 8.92 -3.36 -9.12
N VAL A 92 8.16 -4.43 -8.92
CA VAL A 92 8.65 -5.80 -9.15
C VAL A 92 7.86 -6.59 -10.18
N SER A 93 6.59 -6.27 -10.41
CA SER A 93 5.82 -6.97 -11.44
C SER A 93 4.64 -6.18 -11.94
N LEU A 94 4.12 -6.62 -13.08
CA LEU A 94 2.94 -6.07 -13.73
C LEU A 94 1.94 -7.21 -13.94
N GLU A 95 0.71 -6.99 -13.50
CA GLU A 95 -0.40 -7.89 -13.81
C GLU A 95 -1.20 -7.27 -14.94
N ARG A 96 -0.98 -7.79 -16.15
CA ARG A 96 -1.59 -7.25 -17.36
C ARG A 96 -3.09 -7.43 -17.36
N ASP A 97 -3.81 -6.37 -17.71
CA ASP A 97 -5.27 -6.37 -17.83
C ASP A 97 -6.02 -6.80 -16.57
N TYR A 98 -5.40 -6.61 -15.38
CA TYR A 98 -6.02 -6.98 -14.11
C TYR A 98 -7.40 -6.34 -13.95
N PHE A 99 -7.51 -5.02 -14.16
CA PHE A 99 -8.76 -4.31 -13.92
C PHE A 99 -9.81 -4.59 -14.99
N THR A 100 -9.42 -4.83 -16.22
CA THR A 100 -10.37 -5.18 -17.30
C THR A 100 -10.93 -6.59 -17.12
N ARG A 101 -10.17 -7.49 -16.49
CA ARG A 101 -10.62 -8.86 -16.21
C ARG A 101 -11.47 -8.98 -14.95
N HIS A 102 -11.24 -8.11 -13.96
CA HIS A 102 -11.87 -8.23 -12.64
C HIS A 102 -13.02 -7.24 -12.40
N TYR A 103 -13.18 -6.22 -13.22
CA TYR A 103 -14.20 -5.20 -13.08
C TYR A 103 -15.03 -5.08 -14.36
N ALA A 104 -16.37 -5.03 -14.20
CA ALA A 104 -17.28 -4.94 -15.34
C ALA A 104 -17.20 -3.58 -16.03
N GLU A 105 -17.01 -2.51 -15.26
CA GLU A 105 -16.97 -1.16 -15.79
C GLU A 105 -15.53 -0.67 -15.92
N PRO A 106 -15.19 0.05 -17.01
CA PRO A 106 -13.86 0.61 -17.16
C PRO A 106 -13.59 1.66 -16.07
N ILE A 107 -12.35 1.66 -15.59
CA ILE A 107 -11.88 2.63 -14.58
C ILE A 107 -10.93 3.60 -15.27
N TRP A 108 -11.19 4.89 -15.13
CA TRP A 108 -10.39 5.95 -15.73
C TRP A 108 -9.75 6.82 -14.66
N GLU A 109 -8.46 7.05 -14.76
CA GLU A 109 -7.71 7.95 -13.89
C GLU A 109 -6.72 8.76 -14.72
N ASN A 110 -6.65 10.07 -14.48
CA ASN A 110 -5.71 10.95 -15.17
C ASN A 110 -5.79 10.87 -16.71
N GLY A 111 -6.99 10.66 -17.25
CA GLY A 111 -7.22 10.55 -18.69
C GLY A 111 -6.76 9.24 -19.32
N VAL A 112 -6.39 8.25 -18.51
CA VAL A 112 -5.91 6.94 -18.96
C VAL A 112 -6.78 5.86 -18.38
N GLN A 113 -7.17 4.88 -19.19
CA GLN A 113 -7.90 3.73 -18.69
C GLN A 113 -6.98 2.90 -17.78
N CYS A 114 -7.43 2.64 -16.57
CA CYS A 114 -6.74 1.80 -15.63
C CYS A 114 -6.95 0.33 -16.01
N ARG A 115 -5.97 -0.27 -16.68
CA ARG A 115 -6.04 -1.65 -17.16
C ARG A 115 -5.19 -2.59 -16.34
N HIS A 116 -3.96 -2.22 -16.08
CA HIS A 116 -2.95 -3.09 -15.49
C HIS A 116 -2.73 -2.77 -14.02
N GLN A 117 -2.36 -3.79 -13.25
CA GLN A 117 -1.98 -3.62 -11.85
C GLN A 117 -0.48 -3.76 -11.70
N LEU A 118 0.12 -2.84 -10.97
CA LEU A 118 1.53 -2.88 -10.60
C LEU A 118 1.67 -3.45 -9.19
N VAL A 119 2.69 -4.26 -8.99
CA VAL A 119 3.06 -4.80 -7.69
C VAL A 119 4.39 -4.19 -7.28
N LEU A 120 4.41 -3.57 -6.10
CA LEU A 120 5.61 -2.98 -5.51
C LEU A 120 5.91 -3.68 -4.20
N GLU A 121 7.18 -3.72 -3.83
CA GLU A 121 7.59 -4.31 -2.56
C GLU A 121 8.64 -3.45 -1.86
N LYS A 122 8.65 -3.55 -0.53
CA LYS A 122 9.72 -3.03 0.30
C LYS A 122 10.21 -4.15 1.19
N CYS A 123 11.49 -4.48 1.07
CA CYS A 123 12.11 -5.55 1.84
C CYS A 123 12.94 -4.96 2.96
N ASN A 124 12.77 -5.51 4.16
CA ASN A 124 13.56 -5.13 5.33
C ASN A 124 14.65 -6.18 5.52
N TYR A 125 15.80 -5.93 4.93
CA TYR A 125 16.95 -6.79 5.11
C TYR A 125 17.77 -6.31 6.30
N SER A 126 18.24 -7.27 7.10
CA SER A 126 19.25 -6.97 8.09
C SER A 126 20.54 -6.57 7.39
N PRO A 127 21.18 -5.46 7.80
CA PRO A 127 22.49 -5.09 7.24
C PRO A 127 23.53 -6.21 7.36
N MET A 128 23.39 -7.07 8.35
CA MET A 128 24.28 -8.20 8.56
C MET A 128 24.14 -9.29 7.49
N ALA A 129 23.04 -9.31 6.76
CA ALA A 129 22.82 -10.29 5.71
C ALA A 129 23.80 -10.12 4.52
N TRP A 130 24.47 -8.99 4.43
CA TRP A 130 25.37 -8.67 3.32
C TRP A 130 26.84 -8.87 3.65
N THR A 131 27.12 -9.27 4.86
CA THR A 131 28.48 -9.58 5.30
C THR A 131 28.70 -11.09 5.37
#